data_8b16d6a81aa2b7a6fdf305352a2e259a
#
_entry.id   8b16d6a81aa2b7a6fdf305352a2e259a
#
_cell.length_a   1.000
_cell.length_b   1.000
_cell.length_c   1.000
_cell.angle_alpha   90.00
_cell.angle_beta   90.00
_cell.angle_gamma   90.00
#
_symmetry.space_group_name_H-M   'P 1'
#
loop_
_entity.id
_entity.type
_entity.pdbx_description
1 polymer ?
#
loop_
_entity_poly.entity_id
_entity_poly.type
_entity_poly.pdbx_seq_one_letter_code
_entity_poly.pdbx_strand_id
1 'polypeptide(L)'
;VKVAVTVDDFVLWDGVPMPDGITPLGITKSIAATLADHGLTGVYGFSHTHRLDSDPGLMAAWEAWVEAGHHLGNHTHLHAPLRWMSGDQYCADIDKAEGLIGNLIAMAPERYFRYAMDMAGETESKRGRVEDHLRASGYRNAPITAWFGDFTWIIPYYRAVVSKDEDAKRMLQETYVSSAVGQLAAHAQLARRLFGQDIPLIWLIHGTAIATDTLGTILNAFVKNGVEFVPLQEAMSHPAHFAMPPCNSEFLRNHLQRYAIAAGIPEPHLDPELFGRVITAAPVEGYDTVTVFEQRMLKPLAQRAGAAYDWTW
;
A
#
# COMPACT_ATOMS: atom_id res chain seq x y z
N VAL A 1 -6.57 -16.06 12.41
CA VAL A 1 -6.31 -15.90 10.97
C VAL A 1 -4.83 -15.67 10.73
N LYS A 2 -4.25 -16.24 9.65
CA LYS A 2 -2.87 -15.99 9.23
C LYS A 2 -2.78 -14.69 8.45
N VAL A 3 -1.74 -13.88 8.72
CA VAL A 3 -1.54 -12.56 8.09
C VAL A 3 -0.08 -12.38 7.73
N ALA A 4 0.19 -12.09 6.46
CA ALA A 4 1.47 -11.55 6.01
C ALA A 4 1.41 -10.01 6.02
N VAL A 5 2.28 -9.38 6.79
CA VAL A 5 2.42 -7.92 6.81
C VAL A 5 3.25 -7.49 5.61
N THR A 6 2.79 -6.44 4.91
CA THR A 6 3.54 -5.78 3.85
C THR A 6 3.45 -4.27 4.00
N VAL A 7 4.50 -3.57 3.56
CA VAL A 7 4.58 -2.11 3.67
C VAL A 7 4.77 -1.51 2.28
N ASP A 8 3.85 -0.62 1.87
CA ASP A 8 3.98 0.06 0.58
C ASP A 8 4.43 1.50 0.76
N ASP A 9 5.00 2.06 -0.29
CA ASP A 9 5.34 3.48 -0.42
C ASP A 9 6.11 4.07 0.77
N PHE A 10 7.28 3.49 1.08
CA PHE A 10 8.21 4.05 2.07
C PHE A 10 8.63 5.48 1.75
N VAL A 11 8.55 5.80 0.50
CA VAL A 11 8.82 7.12 -0.03
C VAL A 11 7.48 7.76 -0.23
N LEU A 12 7.10 8.59 0.69
CA LEU A 12 5.84 9.34 0.61
C LEU A 12 5.68 10.03 -0.74
N TRP A 13 4.47 10.07 -1.16
CA TRP A 13 4.01 10.60 -2.43
C TRP A 13 4.53 12.01 -2.71
N ASP A 14 4.84 12.28 -3.97
CA ASP A 14 5.12 13.63 -4.43
C ASP A 14 3.99 14.58 -4.02
N GLY A 15 4.37 15.78 -3.62
CA GLY A 15 3.42 16.84 -3.32
C GLY A 15 2.81 16.79 -1.92
N VAL A 16 3.09 15.76 -1.12
CA VAL A 16 2.77 15.75 0.31
C VAL A 16 4.01 16.19 1.08
N PRO A 17 4.09 17.43 1.56
CA PRO A 17 5.25 17.87 2.32
C PRO A 17 5.33 17.11 3.63
N MET A 18 6.54 16.70 4.02
CA MET A 18 6.74 16.05 5.31
C MET A 18 6.89 17.11 6.43
N PRO A 19 6.36 16.84 7.64
CA PRO A 19 6.63 17.71 8.78
C PRO A 19 8.12 17.79 9.08
N ASP A 20 8.56 18.91 9.63
CA ASP A 20 9.94 19.11 10.04
C ASP A 20 10.42 17.97 10.96
N GLY A 21 11.60 17.44 10.66
CA GLY A 21 12.21 16.34 11.43
C GLY A 21 11.71 14.94 11.07
N ILE A 22 10.70 14.79 10.23
CA ILE A 22 10.24 13.51 9.71
C ILE A 22 10.88 13.27 8.33
N THR A 23 11.57 12.16 8.17
CA THR A 23 12.26 11.81 6.92
C THR A 23 11.91 10.38 6.47
N PRO A 24 11.97 10.07 5.17
CA PRO A 24 11.75 8.70 4.67
C PRO A 24 12.63 7.68 5.37
N LEU A 25 13.91 7.98 5.55
CA LEU A 25 14.85 7.12 6.28
C LEU A 25 14.44 6.91 7.74
N GLY A 26 14.00 7.98 8.43
CA GLY A 26 13.51 7.91 9.81
C GLY A 26 12.27 7.02 9.93
N ILE A 27 11.29 7.19 9.03
CA ILE A 27 10.09 6.36 8.94
C ILE A 27 10.48 4.90 8.74
N THR A 28 11.31 4.61 7.74
CA THR A 28 11.75 3.24 7.42
C THR A 28 12.42 2.56 8.61
N LYS A 29 13.37 3.23 9.27
CA LYS A 29 14.05 2.71 10.45
C LYS A 29 13.09 2.45 11.63
N SER A 30 12.15 3.35 11.85
CA SER A 30 11.14 3.21 12.93
C SER A 30 10.21 2.01 12.68
N ILE A 31 9.72 1.86 11.46
CA ILE A 31 8.86 0.72 11.09
C ILE A 31 9.65 -0.59 11.21
N ALA A 32 10.88 -0.66 10.68
CA ALA A 32 11.73 -1.85 10.77
C ALA A 32 12.01 -2.24 12.23
N ALA A 33 12.30 -1.28 13.10
CA ALA A 33 12.48 -1.52 14.53
C ALA A 33 11.21 -2.09 15.18
N THR A 34 10.04 -1.49 14.88
CA THR A 34 8.75 -1.98 15.39
C THR A 34 8.46 -3.41 14.93
N LEU A 35 8.74 -3.74 13.68
CA LEU A 35 8.59 -5.11 13.17
C LEU A 35 9.53 -6.08 13.90
N ALA A 36 10.78 -5.70 14.11
CA ALA A 36 11.76 -6.51 14.85
C ALA A 36 11.33 -6.76 16.30
N ASP A 37 10.79 -5.75 16.99
CA ASP A 37 10.25 -5.87 18.37
C ASP A 37 9.09 -6.87 18.45
N HIS A 38 8.40 -7.11 17.34
CA HIS A 38 7.32 -8.11 17.22
C HIS A 38 7.79 -9.44 16.59
N GLY A 39 9.09 -9.63 16.40
CA GLY A 39 9.67 -10.84 15.81
C GLY A 39 9.38 -11.01 14.32
N LEU A 40 8.99 -9.96 13.62
CA LEU A 40 8.68 -9.98 12.19
C LEU A 40 9.94 -9.65 11.38
N THR A 41 10.43 -10.63 10.63
CA THR A 41 11.58 -10.51 9.72
C THR A 41 11.16 -10.86 8.30
N GLY A 42 11.95 -10.47 7.30
CA GLY A 42 11.65 -10.77 5.90
C GLY A 42 10.36 -10.15 5.38
N VAL A 43 9.87 -9.06 6.00
CA VAL A 43 8.69 -8.33 5.55
C VAL A 43 8.98 -7.68 4.21
N TYR A 44 8.07 -7.84 3.24
CA TYR A 44 8.21 -7.19 1.94
C TYR A 44 7.72 -5.75 1.98
N GLY A 45 8.57 -4.86 1.47
CA GLY A 45 8.23 -3.50 1.14
C GLY A 45 8.08 -3.33 -0.37
N PHE A 46 7.04 -2.67 -0.82
CA PHE A 46 6.83 -2.36 -2.24
C PHE A 46 6.97 -0.85 -2.43
N SER A 47 7.92 -0.42 -3.24
CA SER A 47 8.17 1.01 -3.42
C SER A 47 8.29 1.38 -4.89
N HIS A 48 7.65 2.49 -5.23
CA HIS A 48 7.82 3.13 -6.52
C HIS A 48 9.10 4.00 -6.52
N THR A 49 9.68 4.23 -7.68
CA THR A 49 11.04 4.78 -7.75
C THR A 49 11.15 6.17 -8.37
N HIS A 50 10.05 6.78 -8.84
CA HIS A 50 10.13 8.05 -9.60
C HIS A 50 10.70 9.23 -8.78
N ARG A 51 10.55 9.21 -7.46
CA ARG A 51 11.11 10.25 -6.60
C ARG A 51 12.63 10.25 -6.52
N LEU A 52 13.30 9.16 -6.89
CA LEU A 52 14.77 9.15 -7.03
C LEU A 52 15.27 10.16 -8.06
N ASP A 53 14.43 10.52 -9.04
CA ASP A 53 14.78 11.53 -10.05
C ASP A 53 14.98 12.92 -9.41
N SER A 54 14.30 13.20 -8.28
CA SER A 54 14.36 14.48 -7.55
C SER A 54 15.10 14.40 -6.21
N ASP A 55 15.15 13.23 -5.59
CA ASP A 55 15.78 13.00 -4.29
C ASP A 55 16.53 11.66 -4.27
N PRO A 56 17.79 11.63 -4.74
CA PRO A 56 18.62 10.42 -4.68
C PRO A 56 18.85 9.89 -3.26
N GLY A 57 18.68 10.72 -2.23
CA GLY A 57 18.82 10.32 -0.83
C GLY A 57 17.80 9.29 -0.35
N LEU A 58 16.71 9.10 -1.11
CA LEU A 58 15.71 8.09 -0.83
C LEU A 58 16.24 6.64 -0.93
N MET A 59 17.30 6.42 -1.72
CA MET A 59 17.95 5.11 -1.80
C MET A 59 18.36 4.60 -0.41
N ALA A 60 18.85 5.47 0.45
CA ALA A 60 19.25 5.12 1.81
C ALA A 60 18.11 4.53 2.66
N ALA A 61 16.84 4.89 2.38
CA ALA A 61 15.69 4.32 3.06
C ALA A 61 15.48 2.84 2.67
N TRP A 62 15.62 2.51 1.39
CA TRP A 62 15.48 1.13 0.91
C TRP A 62 16.67 0.27 1.31
N GLU A 63 17.90 0.81 1.26
CA GLU A 63 19.10 0.14 1.76
C GLU A 63 18.93 -0.19 3.25
N ALA A 64 18.49 0.76 4.07
CA ALA A 64 18.24 0.54 5.50
C ALA A 64 17.14 -0.51 5.77
N TRP A 65 16.12 -0.61 4.90
CA TRP A 65 15.11 -1.66 4.97
C TRP A 65 15.69 -3.04 4.76
N VAL A 66 16.50 -3.19 3.71
CA VAL A 66 17.15 -4.46 3.38
C VAL A 66 18.20 -4.84 4.42
N GLU A 67 18.99 -3.86 4.91
CA GLU A 67 19.97 -4.06 6.00
C GLU A 67 19.32 -4.52 7.31
N ALA A 68 18.06 -4.10 7.56
CA ALA A 68 17.26 -4.56 8.70
C ALA A 68 16.72 -6.00 8.53
N GLY A 69 17.04 -6.68 7.43
CA GLY A 69 16.63 -8.07 7.16
C GLY A 69 15.25 -8.20 6.51
N HIS A 70 14.75 -7.13 5.94
CA HIS A 70 13.50 -7.10 5.17
C HIS A 70 13.77 -7.18 3.66
N HIS A 71 12.73 -7.29 2.84
CA HIS A 71 12.83 -7.49 1.40
C HIS A 71 12.14 -6.37 0.64
N LEU A 72 12.63 -6.08 -0.58
CA LEU A 72 11.95 -5.19 -1.50
C LEU A 72 11.24 -5.96 -2.61
N GLY A 73 10.08 -5.45 -3.02
CA GLY A 73 9.37 -5.82 -4.23
C GLY A 73 9.25 -4.64 -5.18
N ASN A 74 9.03 -4.92 -6.46
CA ASN A 74 8.82 -3.89 -7.49
C ASN A 74 7.38 -3.35 -7.41
N HIS A 75 7.25 -2.02 -7.40
CA HIS A 75 5.97 -1.32 -7.37
C HIS A 75 5.85 -0.27 -8.49
N THR A 76 6.47 -0.56 -9.63
CA THR A 76 6.63 0.31 -10.78
C THR A 76 7.56 1.52 -10.52
N HIS A 77 7.82 2.30 -11.57
CA HIS A 77 8.55 3.55 -11.42
C HIS A 77 7.61 4.71 -11.05
N LEU A 78 6.56 4.95 -11.83
CA LEU A 78 5.67 6.09 -11.67
C LEU A 78 4.62 5.95 -10.57
N HIS A 79 4.28 4.73 -10.15
CA HIS A 79 3.12 4.43 -9.30
C HIS A 79 1.78 4.78 -9.98
N ALA A 80 1.73 4.80 -11.31
CA ALA A 80 0.50 5.05 -12.04
C ALA A 80 -0.34 3.77 -12.13
N PRO A 81 -1.67 3.83 -11.99
CA PRO A 81 -2.50 2.66 -12.19
C PRO A 81 -2.42 2.16 -13.64
N LEU A 82 -2.46 0.85 -13.85
CA LEU A 82 -2.39 0.26 -15.19
C LEU A 82 -3.49 0.81 -16.12
N ARG A 83 -4.64 1.22 -15.59
CA ARG A 83 -5.71 1.87 -16.35
C ARG A 83 -5.23 3.11 -17.14
N TRP A 84 -4.28 3.87 -16.60
CA TRP A 84 -3.77 5.10 -17.22
C TRP A 84 -2.65 4.86 -18.24
N MET A 85 -2.23 3.63 -18.43
CA MET A 85 -1.11 3.29 -19.31
C MET A 85 -1.52 2.17 -20.27
N SER A 86 -0.84 2.04 -21.40
CA SER A 86 -0.90 0.82 -22.20
C SER A 86 -0.13 -0.31 -21.48
N GLY A 87 -0.40 -1.57 -21.82
CA GLY A 87 0.36 -2.69 -21.26
C GLY A 87 1.87 -2.57 -21.49
N ASP A 88 2.28 -2.11 -22.68
CA ASP A 88 3.72 -1.93 -23.01
C ASP A 88 4.36 -0.78 -22.21
N GLN A 89 3.66 0.34 -22.03
CA GLN A 89 4.13 1.44 -21.20
C GLN A 89 4.30 0.99 -19.74
N TYR A 90 3.35 0.21 -19.22
CA TYR A 90 3.42 -0.30 -17.85
C TYR A 90 4.56 -1.31 -17.67
N CYS A 91 4.81 -2.18 -18.66
CA CYS A 91 5.97 -3.06 -18.66
C CYS A 91 7.29 -2.27 -18.63
N ALA A 92 7.41 -1.21 -19.46
CA ALA A 92 8.58 -0.34 -19.45
C ALA A 92 8.76 0.41 -18.12
N ASP A 93 7.66 0.73 -17.43
CA ASP A 93 7.67 1.36 -16.11
C ASP A 93 8.16 0.40 -15.01
N ILE A 94 7.78 -0.89 -15.10
CA ILE A 94 8.32 -1.98 -14.27
C ILE A 94 9.82 -2.13 -14.49
N ASP A 95 10.26 -2.18 -15.76
CA ASP A 95 11.68 -2.33 -16.14
C ASP A 95 12.52 -1.14 -15.67
N LYS A 96 11.95 0.07 -15.69
CA LYS A 96 12.63 1.26 -15.18
C LYS A 96 12.86 1.17 -13.67
N ALA A 97 11.86 0.72 -12.90
CA ALA A 97 12.03 0.48 -11.47
C ALA A 97 13.08 -0.62 -11.21
N GLU A 98 13.02 -1.72 -11.97
CA GLU A 98 14.03 -2.79 -11.90
C GLU A 98 15.45 -2.26 -12.16
N GLY A 99 15.64 -1.40 -13.14
CA GLY A 99 16.92 -0.78 -13.45
C GLY A 99 17.50 0.07 -12.31
N LEU A 100 16.65 0.60 -11.42
CA LEU A 100 17.03 1.46 -10.31
C LEU A 100 17.27 0.68 -9.00
N ILE A 101 16.42 -0.29 -8.67
CA ILE A 101 16.47 -1.00 -7.38
C ILE A 101 16.54 -2.53 -7.50
N GLY A 102 16.74 -3.05 -8.71
CA GLY A 102 16.76 -4.50 -8.96
C GLY A 102 17.86 -5.25 -8.19
N ASN A 103 18.98 -4.58 -7.88
CA ASN A 103 20.02 -5.13 -7.02
C ASN A 103 19.53 -5.38 -5.58
N LEU A 104 18.68 -4.50 -5.03
CA LEU A 104 18.08 -4.68 -3.71
C LEU A 104 16.96 -5.73 -3.75
N ILE A 105 16.14 -5.72 -4.81
CA ILE A 105 15.10 -6.74 -5.03
C ILE A 105 15.71 -8.13 -5.14
N ALA A 106 16.87 -8.27 -5.80
CA ALA A 106 17.56 -9.55 -5.97
C ALA A 106 18.10 -10.17 -4.67
N MET A 107 18.14 -9.39 -3.58
CA MET A 107 18.49 -9.90 -2.24
C MET A 107 17.34 -10.64 -1.57
N ALA A 108 16.10 -10.50 -2.07
CA ALA A 108 14.93 -11.20 -1.57
C ALA A 108 14.93 -12.67 -2.03
N PRO A 109 14.38 -13.61 -1.23
CA PRO A 109 14.28 -15.02 -1.61
C PRO A 109 13.35 -15.26 -2.80
N GLU A 110 12.35 -14.40 -3.01
CA GLU A 110 11.45 -14.42 -4.15
C GLU A 110 11.24 -13.01 -4.70
N ARG A 111 11.06 -12.88 -6.00
CA ARG A 111 10.80 -11.59 -6.67
C ARG A 111 9.31 -11.34 -6.73
N TYR A 112 8.83 -10.40 -5.91
CA TYR A 112 7.44 -9.99 -5.93
C TYR A 112 7.27 -8.62 -6.59
N PHE A 113 6.17 -8.53 -7.31
CA PHE A 113 5.64 -7.30 -7.89
C PHE A 113 4.30 -6.97 -7.25
N ARG A 114 3.93 -5.71 -7.18
CA ARG A 114 2.59 -5.27 -6.78
C ARG A 114 2.09 -4.19 -7.74
N TYR A 115 0.86 -4.34 -8.21
CA TYR A 115 0.22 -3.32 -9.03
C TYR A 115 0.02 -2.03 -8.24
N ALA A 116 0.40 -0.88 -8.84
CA ALA A 116 0.16 0.42 -8.26
C ALA A 116 -1.34 0.62 -7.96
N MET A 117 -1.66 1.08 -6.75
CA MET A 117 -3.04 1.30 -6.27
C MET A 117 -3.91 0.02 -6.33
N ASP A 118 -3.30 -1.17 -6.35
CA ASP A 118 -3.93 -2.48 -6.57
C ASP A 118 -4.82 -2.54 -7.83
N MET A 119 -4.47 -1.76 -8.86
CA MET A 119 -5.22 -1.64 -10.11
C MET A 119 -4.57 -2.43 -11.24
N ALA A 120 -4.97 -3.69 -11.39
CA ALA A 120 -4.43 -4.64 -12.35
C ALA A 120 -5.04 -4.56 -13.77
N GLY A 121 -5.57 -3.40 -14.14
CA GLY A 121 -6.13 -3.13 -15.47
C GLY A 121 -7.60 -3.47 -15.63
N GLU A 122 -8.25 -2.79 -16.57
CA GLU A 122 -9.67 -2.85 -16.86
C GLU A 122 -10.03 -3.86 -17.97
N THR A 123 -9.03 -4.41 -18.68
CA THR A 123 -9.22 -5.41 -19.73
C THR A 123 -8.26 -6.58 -19.59
N GLU A 124 -8.72 -7.77 -19.96
CA GLU A 124 -7.92 -8.99 -19.93
C GLU A 124 -6.68 -8.90 -20.85
N SER A 125 -6.80 -8.26 -22.02
CA SER A 125 -5.67 -8.09 -22.93
C SER A 125 -4.56 -7.24 -22.34
N LYS A 126 -4.93 -6.12 -21.70
CA LYS A 126 -3.94 -5.21 -21.08
C LYS A 126 -3.27 -5.90 -19.88
N ARG A 127 -4.05 -6.53 -19.01
CA ARG A 127 -3.54 -7.28 -17.87
C ARG A 127 -2.67 -8.45 -18.30
N GLY A 128 -3.12 -9.25 -19.27
CA GLY A 128 -2.37 -10.40 -19.78
C GLY A 128 -1.01 -10.02 -20.33
N ARG A 129 -0.91 -8.86 -21.03
CA ARG A 129 0.38 -8.35 -21.49
C ARG A 129 1.37 -8.10 -20.33
N VAL A 130 0.88 -7.54 -19.21
CA VAL A 130 1.72 -7.28 -18.03
C VAL A 130 2.05 -8.57 -17.29
N GLU A 131 1.11 -9.49 -17.13
CA GLU A 131 1.34 -10.79 -16.49
C GLU A 131 2.37 -11.63 -17.24
N ASP A 132 2.34 -11.62 -18.58
CA ASP A 132 3.35 -12.31 -19.41
C ASP A 132 4.74 -11.68 -19.21
N HIS A 133 4.83 -10.35 -19.12
CA HIS A 133 6.06 -9.66 -18.85
C HIS A 133 6.61 -9.98 -17.45
N LEU A 134 5.76 -9.93 -16.42
CA LEU A 134 6.14 -10.28 -15.04
C LEU A 134 6.69 -11.72 -14.98
N ARG A 135 6.00 -12.66 -15.63
CA ARG A 135 6.43 -14.06 -15.68
C ARG A 135 7.78 -14.21 -16.37
N ALA A 136 7.98 -13.55 -17.50
CA ALA A 136 9.24 -13.56 -18.25
C ALA A 136 10.40 -12.96 -17.45
N SER A 137 10.12 -11.97 -16.60
CA SER A 137 11.09 -11.30 -15.72
C SER A 137 11.25 -11.99 -14.36
N GLY A 138 10.59 -13.14 -14.13
CA GLY A 138 10.67 -13.91 -12.89
C GLY A 138 9.93 -13.29 -11.71
N TYR A 139 9.00 -12.38 -11.96
CA TYR A 139 8.14 -11.79 -10.93
C TYR A 139 6.85 -12.58 -10.71
N ARG A 140 6.39 -12.56 -9.46
CA ARG A 140 5.03 -12.97 -9.07
C ARG A 140 4.28 -11.75 -8.52
N ASN A 141 3.04 -11.55 -8.95
CA ASN A 141 2.20 -10.53 -8.35
C ASN A 141 1.81 -10.91 -6.92
N ALA A 142 2.09 -10.05 -5.94
CA ALA A 142 1.66 -10.17 -4.55
C ALA A 142 0.47 -9.23 -4.31
N PRO A 143 -0.78 -9.74 -4.38
CA PRO A 143 -1.96 -8.92 -4.25
C PRO A 143 -2.14 -8.41 -2.81
N ILE A 144 -2.92 -7.34 -2.65
CA ILE A 144 -3.41 -6.91 -1.35
C ILE A 144 -4.74 -7.62 -1.10
N THR A 145 -4.88 -8.31 0.03
CA THR A 145 -6.14 -8.98 0.39
C THR A 145 -6.79 -8.42 1.64
N ALA A 146 -6.07 -7.57 2.38
CA ALA A 146 -6.62 -6.82 3.51
C ALA A 146 -5.95 -5.46 3.61
N TRP A 147 -6.73 -4.41 3.78
CA TRP A 147 -6.28 -3.05 4.00
C TRP A 147 -7.39 -2.24 4.67
N PHE A 148 -7.11 -1.01 5.05
CA PHE A 148 -8.12 -0.15 5.70
C PHE A 148 -8.16 1.28 5.13
N GLY A 149 -7.57 1.51 3.95
CA GLY A 149 -7.54 2.81 3.31
C GLY A 149 -6.71 3.84 4.11
N ASP A 150 -5.61 3.41 4.68
CA ASP A 150 -4.76 4.16 5.61
C ASP A 150 -4.22 5.48 5.04
N PHE A 151 -4.12 5.60 3.72
CA PHE A 151 -3.79 6.86 3.04
C PHE A 151 -4.73 8.01 3.41
N THR A 152 -5.97 7.73 3.82
CA THR A 152 -6.95 8.74 4.26
C THR A 152 -6.44 9.57 5.45
N TRP A 153 -5.60 8.98 6.31
CA TRP A 153 -5.06 9.64 7.50
C TRP A 153 -3.79 10.47 7.25
N ILE A 154 -3.12 10.30 6.10
CA ILE A 154 -1.79 10.89 5.86
C ILE A 154 -1.84 12.42 5.98
N ILE A 155 -2.68 13.09 5.20
CA ILE A 155 -2.78 14.55 5.19
C ILE A 155 -3.34 15.09 6.51
N PRO A 156 -4.43 14.54 7.07
CA PRO A 156 -4.90 14.97 8.38
C PRO A 156 -3.86 14.84 9.48
N TYR A 157 -3.12 13.73 9.51
CA TYR A 157 -2.06 13.53 10.51
C TYR A 157 -0.92 14.55 10.34
N TYR A 158 -0.50 14.80 9.09
CA TYR A 158 0.45 15.85 8.78
C TYR A 158 -0.03 17.21 9.32
N ARG A 159 -1.30 17.58 9.08
CA ARG A 159 -1.86 18.84 9.59
C ARG A 159 -1.85 18.92 11.11
N ALA A 160 -2.23 17.84 11.80
CA ALA A 160 -2.22 17.77 13.25
C ALA A 160 -0.80 17.97 13.82
N VAL A 161 0.22 17.37 13.19
CA VAL A 161 1.62 17.54 13.58
C VAL A 161 2.08 18.99 13.39
N VAL A 162 1.81 19.57 12.22
CA VAL A 162 2.25 20.96 11.89
C VAL A 162 1.55 21.99 12.76
N SER A 163 0.26 21.84 13.01
CA SER A 163 -0.52 22.72 13.87
C SER A 163 -0.31 22.49 15.37
N LYS A 164 0.41 21.41 15.74
CA LYS A 164 0.59 20.94 17.13
C LYS A 164 -0.75 20.68 17.83
N ASP A 165 -1.72 20.17 17.09
CA ASP A 165 -3.03 19.79 17.61
C ASP A 165 -2.98 18.35 18.16
N GLU A 166 -2.61 18.24 19.44
CA GLU A 166 -2.43 16.93 20.10
C GLU A 166 -3.75 16.17 20.28
N ASP A 167 -4.88 16.86 20.35
CA ASP A 167 -6.20 16.21 20.44
C ASP A 167 -6.59 15.60 19.10
N ALA A 168 -6.42 16.33 17.99
CA ALA A 168 -6.61 15.78 16.67
C ALA A 168 -5.62 14.64 16.37
N LYS A 169 -4.35 14.81 16.74
CA LYS A 169 -3.32 13.77 16.57
C LYS A 169 -3.73 12.47 17.26
N ARG A 170 -4.16 12.54 18.53
CA ARG A 170 -4.62 11.39 19.30
C ARG A 170 -5.86 10.73 18.67
N MET A 171 -6.87 11.50 18.30
CA MET A 171 -8.08 11.02 17.63
C MET A 171 -7.73 10.29 16.32
N LEU A 172 -6.80 10.83 15.52
CA LEU A 172 -6.34 10.21 14.30
C LEU A 172 -5.62 8.88 14.56
N GLN A 173 -4.75 8.79 15.57
CA GLN A 173 -4.08 7.55 15.96
C GLN A 173 -5.07 6.49 16.43
N GLU A 174 -6.01 6.84 17.30
CA GLU A 174 -7.04 5.92 17.80
C GLU A 174 -7.92 5.38 16.67
N THR A 175 -8.36 6.25 15.77
CA THR A 175 -9.20 5.85 14.64
C THR A 175 -8.42 5.05 13.59
N TYR A 176 -7.15 5.34 13.38
CA TYR A 176 -6.25 4.56 12.52
C TYR A 176 -6.12 3.11 13.03
N VAL A 177 -5.81 2.94 14.32
CA VAL A 177 -5.68 1.63 14.95
C VAL A 177 -7.00 0.86 14.91
N SER A 178 -8.11 1.49 15.30
CA SER A 178 -9.41 0.82 15.31
C SER A 178 -9.87 0.44 13.90
N SER A 179 -9.58 1.26 12.89
CA SER A 179 -9.88 0.94 11.49
C SER A 179 -9.04 -0.22 10.98
N ALA A 180 -7.75 -0.26 11.29
CA ALA A 180 -6.88 -1.38 10.91
C ALA A 180 -7.42 -2.71 11.44
N VAL A 181 -7.80 -2.75 12.73
CA VAL A 181 -8.34 -3.96 13.38
C VAL A 181 -9.70 -4.36 12.81
N GLY A 182 -10.61 -3.40 12.68
CA GLY A 182 -11.97 -3.66 12.18
C GLY A 182 -11.97 -4.12 10.72
N GLN A 183 -11.17 -3.47 9.87
CA GLN A 183 -11.10 -3.82 8.45
C GLN A 183 -10.38 -5.16 8.22
N LEU A 184 -9.36 -5.52 9.01
CA LEU A 184 -8.77 -6.85 8.92
C LEU A 184 -9.80 -7.94 9.21
N ALA A 185 -10.61 -7.77 10.26
CA ALA A 185 -11.68 -8.71 10.61
C ALA A 185 -12.74 -8.80 9.49
N ALA A 186 -13.12 -7.66 8.89
CA ALA A 186 -14.08 -7.61 7.80
C ALA A 186 -13.56 -8.32 6.52
N HIS A 187 -12.27 -8.13 6.17
CA HIS A 187 -11.65 -8.84 5.05
C HIS A 187 -11.51 -10.34 5.31
N ALA A 188 -11.23 -10.76 6.56
CA ALA A 188 -11.24 -12.17 6.92
C ALA A 188 -12.63 -12.81 6.75
N GLN A 189 -13.70 -12.10 7.13
CA GLN A 189 -15.07 -12.54 6.89
C GLN A 189 -15.41 -12.59 5.39
N LEU A 190 -14.97 -11.60 4.63
CA LEU A 190 -15.16 -11.59 3.18
C LEU A 190 -14.45 -12.78 2.53
N ALA A 191 -13.23 -13.10 2.92
CA ALA A 191 -12.49 -14.25 2.42
C ALA A 191 -13.24 -15.57 2.66
N ARG A 192 -13.79 -15.76 3.88
CA ARG A 192 -14.64 -16.95 4.17
C ARG A 192 -15.88 -17.01 3.29
N ARG A 193 -16.51 -15.87 3.02
CA ARG A 193 -17.69 -15.84 2.12
C ARG A 193 -17.35 -16.18 0.68
N LEU A 194 -16.17 -15.74 0.20
CA LEU A 194 -15.72 -15.97 -1.17
C LEU A 194 -15.18 -17.40 -1.40
N PHE A 195 -14.43 -17.91 -0.44
CA PHE A 195 -13.68 -19.17 -0.61
C PHE A 195 -14.19 -20.33 0.26
N GLY A 196 -15.17 -20.08 1.14
CA GLY A 196 -15.72 -21.11 2.04
C GLY A 196 -14.77 -21.52 3.18
N GLN A 197 -13.62 -20.88 3.31
CA GLN A 197 -12.59 -21.18 4.32
C GLN A 197 -11.75 -19.94 4.67
N ASP A 198 -10.98 -20.03 5.75
CA ASP A 198 -9.94 -19.05 6.04
C ASP A 198 -8.81 -19.18 5.02
N ILE A 199 -8.31 -18.04 4.56
CA ILE A 199 -7.10 -17.95 3.76
C ILE A 199 -6.08 -17.08 4.49
N PRO A 200 -4.77 -17.25 4.28
CA PRO A 200 -3.79 -16.28 4.73
C PRO A 200 -4.05 -14.93 4.07
N LEU A 201 -4.14 -13.88 4.85
CA LEU A 201 -4.34 -12.52 4.32
C LEU A 201 -2.99 -11.83 4.09
N ILE A 202 -2.91 -11.04 3.03
CA ILE A 202 -1.77 -10.15 2.75
C ILE A 202 -2.25 -8.74 3.11
N TRP A 203 -1.75 -8.24 4.25
CA TRP A 203 -2.16 -6.97 4.81
C TRP A 203 -1.20 -5.86 4.40
N LEU A 204 -1.77 -4.75 3.95
CA LEU A 204 -1.07 -3.54 3.56
C LEU A 204 -1.13 -2.48 4.65
N ILE A 205 0.02 -1.82 4.88
CA ILE A 205 0.14 -0.51 5.52
C ILE A 205 1.16 0.32 4.72
N HIS A 206 0.94 1.64 4.60
CA HIS A 206 1.92 2.51 3.96
C HIS A 206 3.00 3.00 4.94
N GLY A 207 4.20 3.22 4.43
CA GLY A 207 5.33 3.75 5.18
C GLY A 207 5.17 5.24 5.48
N THR A 208 4.42 5.59 6.53
CA THR A 208 3.99 6.95 6.86
C THR A 208 4.29 7.33 8.30
N ALA A 209 4.24 8.63 8.63
CA ALA A 209 4.47 9.12 9.99
C ALA A 209 3.46 8.54 11.00
N ILE A 210 2.17 8.45 10.64
CA ILE A 210 1.17 7.86 11.54
C ILE A 210 1.43 6.35 11.73
N ALA A 211 1.93 5.67 10.71
CA ALA A 211 2.30 4.25 10.84
C ALA A 211 3.46 4.06 11.84
N THR A 212 4.45 4.97 11.86
CA THR A 212 5.55 4.87 12.84
C THR A 212 5.05 4.95 14.28
N ASP A 213 4.02 5.76 14.52
CA ASP A 213 3.48 6.01 15.87
C ASP A 213 2.48 4.91 16.32
N THR A 214 1.92 4.14 15.39
CA THR A 214 0.77 3.28 15.67
C THR A 214 0.96 1.79 15.34
N LEU A 215 1.94 1.44 14.50
CA LEU A 215 2.12 0.06 14.00
C LEU A 215 2.26 -0.94 15.15
N GLY A 216 3.05 -0.65 16.18
CA GLY A 216 3.21 -1.54 17.34
C GLY A 216 1.88 -1.80 18.06
N THR A 217 1.03 -0.77 18.21
CA THR A 217 -0.31 -0.92 18.80
C THR A 217 -1.21 -1.77 17.91
N ILE A 218 -1.14 -1.61 16.59
CA ILE A 218 -1.91 -2.43 15.63
C ILE A 218 -1.47 -3.90 15.72
N LEU A 219 -0.17 -4.18 15.66
CA LEU A 219 0.36 -5.54 15.71
C LEU A 219 -0.02 -6.24 17.01
N ASN A 220 0.09 -5.54 18.16
CA ASN A 220 -0.37 -6.05 19.45
C ASN A 220 -1.88 -6.35 19.44
N ALA A 221 -2.69 -5.47 18.87
CA ALA A 221 -4.12 -5.69 18.75
C ALA A 221 -4.44 -6.87 17.84
N PHE A 222 -3.72 -7.08 16.75
CA PHE A 222 -3.86 -8.25 15.88
C PHE A 222 -3.56 -9.54 16.64
N VAL A 223 -2.45 -9.63 17.37
CA VAL A 223 -2.11 -10.79 18.20
C VAL A 223 -3.22 -11.07 19.22
N LYS A 224 -3.70 -10.03 19.91
CA LYS A 224 -4.80 -10.14 20.90
C LYS A 224 -6.09 -10.70 20.28
N ASN A 225 -6.32 -10.43 18.99
CA ASN A 225 -7.46 -10.94 18.22
C ASN A 225 -7.18 -12.27 17.50
N GLY A 226 -6.10 -12.98 17.86
CA GLY A 226 -5.80 -14.31 17.34
C GLY A 226 -5.20 -14.32 15.94
N VAL A 227 -4.53 -13.25 15.54
CA VAL A 227 -3.74 -13.23 14.31
C VAL A 227 -2.43 -13.98 14.54
N GLU A 228 -2.09 -14.85 13.61
CA GLU A 228 -0.79 -15.48 13.45
C GLU A 228 -0.07 -14.81 12.31
N PHE A 229 1.08 -14.20 12.55
CA PHE A 229 1.88 -13.62 11.48
C PHE A 229 2.66 -14.69 10.75
N VAL A 230 2.66 -14.60 9.42
CA VAL A 230 3.38 -15.53 8.54
C VAL A 230 4.20 -14.75 7.50
N PRO A 231 5.29 -15.33 6.96
CA PRO A 231 6.01 -14.73 5.83
C PRO A 231 5.12 -14.58 4.60
N LEU A 232 5.40 -13.59 3.75
CA LEU A 232 4.66 -13.39 2.50
C LEU A 232 4.68 -14.65 1.61
N GLN A 233 5.79 -15.36 1.55
CA GLN A 233 5.93 -16.60 0.77
C GLN A 233 4.93 -17.67 1.22
N GLU A 234 4.70 -17.80 2.54
CA GLU A 234 3.71 -18.73 3.07
C GLU A 234 2.29 -18.30 2.65
N ALA A 235 1.95 -17.02 2.80
CA ALA A 235 0.66 -16.53 2.35
C ALA A 235 0.47 -16.76 0.85
N MET A 236 1.49 -16.43 0.04
CA MET A 236 1.49 -16.58 -1.42
C MET A 236 1.49 -18.03 -1.89
N SER A 237 1.71 -19.03 -1.03
CA SER A 237 1.56 -20.44 -1.37
C SER A 237 0.09 -20.88 -1.45
N HIS A 238 -0.84 -20.10 -0.91
CA HIS A 238 -2.26 -20.44 -0.91
C HIS A 238 -2.90 -20.21 -2.30
N PRO A 239 -3.69 -21.17 -2.84
CA PRO A 239 -4.27 -21.06 -4.18
C PRO A 239 -5.15 -19.84 -4.44
N ALA A 240 -5.77 -19.27 -3.42
CA ALA A 240 -6.58 -18.06 -3.52
C ALA A 240 -5.80 -16.84 -4.06
N HIS A 241 -4.45 -16.87 -4.00
CA HIS A 241 -3.60 -15.78 -4.49
C HIS A 241 -3.02 -16.05 -5.89
N PHE A 242 -3.34 -17.20 -6.52
CA PHE A 242 -2.79 -17.55 -7.85
C PHE A 242 -3.61 -16.98 -9.00
N ALA A 243 -4.92 -16.92 -8.82
CA ALA A 243 -5.81 -16.39 -9.82
C ALA A 243 -6.10 -14.90 -9.58
N MET A 244 -6.09 -14.14 -10.65
CA MET A 244 -6.52 -12.75 -10.57
C MET A 244 -8.05 -12.66 -10.61
N PRO A 245 -8.66 -11.73 -9.85
CA PRO A 245 -10.10 -11.47 -9.95
C PRO A 245 -10.45 -10.95 -11.35
N PRO A 246 -11.72 -11.00 -11.77
CA PRO A 246 -12.16 -10.42 -13.02
C PRO A 246 -11.74 -8.96 -13.15
N CYS A 247 -11.37 -8.54 -14.38
CA CYS A 247 -11.03 -7.15 -14.66
C CYS A 247 -12.21 -6.23 -14.35
N ASN A 248 -11.92 -5.09 -13.75
CA ASN A 248 -12.87 -4.00 -13.56
C ASN A 248 -12.15 -2.64 -13.53
N SER A 249 -12.91 -1.58 -13.63
CA SER A 249 -12.40 -0.20 -13.66
C SER A 249 -12.49 0.52 -12.32
N GLU A 250 -12.89 -0.17 -11.26
CA GLU A 250 -13.01 0.43 -9.92
C GLU A 250 -11.65 0.85 -9.36
N PHE A 251 -11.59 2.07 -8.83
CA PHE A 251 -10.40 2.59 -8.17
C PHE A 251 -10.28 2.03 -6.74
N LEU A 252 -9.04 1.84 -6.30
CA LEU A 252 -8.70 1.49 -4.91
C LEU A 252 -9.53 0.30 -4.36
N ARG A 253 -9.65 -0.77 -5.14
CA ARG A 253 -10.24 -2.02 -4.68
C ARG A 253 -9.19 -3.12 -4.63
N ASN A 254 -9.00 -3.70 -3.46
CA ASN A 254 -8.06 -4.80 -3.30
C ASN A 254 -8.57 -6.10 -3.94
N HIS A 255 -7.72 -7.10 -3.96
CA HIS A 255 -7.97 -8.40 -4.58
C HIS A 255 -9.30 -9.04 -4.14
N LEU A 256 -9.59 -9.08 -2.82
CA LEU A 256 -10.84 -9.66 -2.32
C LEU A 256 -12.07 -8.81 -2.67
N GLN A 257 -11.93 -7.49 -2.62
CA GLN A 257 -13.01 -6.58 -2.99
C GLN A 257 -13.39 -6.75 -4.48
N ARG A 258 -12.40 -6.96 -5.36
CA ARG A 258 -12.67 -7.23 -6.79
C ARG A 258 -13.41 -8.54 -7.00
N TYR A 259 -13.08 -9.59 -6.26
CA TYR A 259 -13.88 -10.84 -6.27
C TYR A 259 -15.30 -10.61 -5.73
N ALA A 260 -15.45 -9.84 -4.66
CA ALA A 260 -16.74 -9.51 -4.07
C ALA A 260 -17.64 -8.77 -5.07
N ILE A 261 -17.11 -7.75 -5.76
CA ILE A 261 -17.82 -7.01 -6.81
C ILE A 261 -18.29 -7.98 -7.91
N ALA A 262 -17.41 -8.83 -8.42
CA ALA A 262 -17.74 -9.79 -9.46
C ALA A 262 -18.80 -10.81 -9.02
N ALA A 263 -18.83 -11.17 -7.74
CA ALA A 263 -19.80 -12.10 -7.15
C ALA A 263 -21.09 -11.42 -6.65
N GLY A 264 -21.23 -10.10 -6.74
CA GLY A 264 -22.35 -9.36 -6.18
C GLY A 264 -22.43 -9.44 -4.64
N ILE A 265 -21.29 -9.58 -3.97
CA ILE A 265 -21.18 -9.66 -2.51
C ILE A 265 -20.78 -8.26 -1.99
N PRO A 266 -21.45 -7.74 -0.93
CA PRO A 266 -21.02 -6.49 -0.31
C PRO A 266 -19.58 -6.57 0.19
N GLU A 267 -18.78 -5.57 -0.16
CA GLU A 267 -17.38 -5.45 0.23
C GLU A 267 -17.20 -4.58 1.49
N PRO A 268 -16.11 -4.76 2.25
CA PRO A 268 -15.80 -3.87 3.35
C PRO A 268 -15.47 -2.45 2.89
N HIS A 269 -16.00 -1.47 3.61
CA HIS A 269 -15.70 -0.04 3.43
C HIS A 269 -15.40 0.63 4.76
N LEU A 270 -14.69 1.75 4.73
CA LEU A 270 -14.64 2.65 5.87
C LEU A 270 -16.03 3.25 6.11
N ASP A 271 -16.36 3.44 7.38
CA ASP A 271 -17.56 4.17 7.77
C ASP A 271 -17.51 5.59 7.21
N PRO A 272 -18.54 6.05 6.46
CA PRO A 272 -18.57 7.39 5.88
C PRO A 272 -18.50 8.52 6.91
N GLU A 273 -19.06 8.35 8.11
CA GLU A 273 -18.97 9.34 9.19
C GLU A 273 -17.53 9.42 9.71
N LEU A 274 -16.89 8.28 9.91
CA LEU A 274 -15.48 8.24 10.29
C LEU A 274 -14.60 8.85 9.22
N PHE A 275 -14.81 8.51 7.95
CA PHE A 275 -14.08 9.12 6.82
C PHE A 275 -14.20 10.64 6.85
N GLY A 276 -15.42 11.18 6.98
CA GLY A 276 -15.66 12.62 7.07
C GLY A 276 -14.92 13.28 8.24
N ARG A 277 -14.96 12.67 9.43
CA ARG A 277 -14.23 13.18 10.62
C ARG A 277 -12.71 13.19 10.40
N VAL A 278 -12.17 12.14 9.80
CA VAL A 278 -10.72 12.01 9.55
C VAL A 278 -10.26 13.07 8.56
N ILE A 279 -10.89 13.17 7.38
CA ILE A 279 -10.42 14.08 6.34
C ILE A 279 -10.53 15.56 6.70
N THR A 280 -11.38 15.90 7.68
CA THR A 280 -11.58 17.29 8.15
C THR A 280 -10.80 17.62 9.43
N ALA A 281 -10.11 16.66 10.04
CA ALA A 281 -9.34 16.87 11.27
C ALA A 281 -8.21 17.90 11.08
N ALA A 282 -7.94 18.69 12.12
CA ALA A 282 -6.85 19.68 12.18
C ALA A 282 -6.74 20.55 10.90
N PRO A 283 -7.77 21.31 10.52
CA PRO A 283 -7.78 22.04 9.24
C PRO A 283 -6.63 23.05 9.18
N VAL A 284 -5.90 23.04 8.06
CA VAL A 284 -4.82 23.98 7.75
C VAL A 284 -5.09 24.56 6.37
N GLU A 285 -5.02 25.89 6.23
CA GLU A 285 -5.28 26.58 4.97
C GLU A 285 -4.36 26.07 3.85
N GLY A 286 -4.91 25.79 2.69
CA GLY A 286 -4.18 25.25 1.53
C GLY A 286 -3.80 23.76 1.62
N TYR A 287 -4.25 23.04 2.67
CA TYR A 287 -3.97 21.62 2.90
C TYR A 287 -5.26 20.82 3.10
N ASP A 288 -6.31 21.13 2.37
CA ASP A 288 -7.48 20.27 2.28
C ASP A 288 -7.10 18.90 1.69
N THR A 289 -7.59 17.83 2.33
CA THR A 289 -7.16 16.46 1.99
C THR A 289 -7.44 16.11 0.53
N VAL A 290 -8.66 16.33 0.06
CA VAL A 290 -9.08 15.98 -1.31
C VAL A 290 -8.30 16.82 -2.32
N THR A 291 -8.20 18.13 -2.09
CA THR A 291 -7.47 19.06 -2.96
C THR A 291 -5.98 18.69 -3.05
N VAL A 292 -5.34 18.33 -1.93
CA VAL A 292 -3.93 17.91 -1.95
C VAL A 292 -3.76 16.62 -2.75
N PHE A 293 -4.59 15.60 -2.52
CA PHE A 293 -4.53 14.37 -3.29
C PHE A 293 -4.75 14.61 -4.78
N GLU A 294 -5.78 15.36 -5.14
CA GLU A 294 -6.09 15.60 -6.56
C GLU A 294 -5.03 16.47 -7.24
N GLN A 295 -4.74 17.65 -6.67
CA GLN A 295 -3.96 18.67 -7.37
C GLN A 295 -2.45 18.43 -7.28
N ARG A 296 -1.97 17.83 -6.20
CA ARG A 296 -0.54 17.66 -5.96
C ARG A 296 -0.02 16.25 -6.24
N MET A 297 -0.93 15.26 -6.32
CA MET A 297 -0.55 13.87 -6.55
C MET A 297 -1.18 13.29 -7.81
N LEU A 298 -2.51 13.11 -7.84
CA LEU A 298 -3.18 12.32 -8.88
C LEU A 298 -3.15 12.99 -10.25
N LYS A 299 -3.41 14.29 -10.35
CA LYS A 299 -3.33 15.01 -11.64
C LYS A 299 -1.92 15.07 -12.21
N PRO A 300 -0.87 15.41 -11.43
CA PRO A 300 0.51 15.31 -11.90
C PRO A 300 0.90 13.87 -12.28
N LEU A 301 0.41 12.87 -11.57
CA LEU A 301 0.65 11.46 -11.88
C LEU A 301 0.00 11.06 -13.21
N ALA A 302 -1.26 11.40 -13.44
CA ALA A 302 -1.94 11.17 -14.72
C ALA A 302 -1.19 11.84 -15.89
N GLN A 303 -0.74 13.08 -15.69
CA GLN A 303 0.06 13.80 -16.68
C GLN A 303 1.39 13.08 -16.99
N ARG A 304 2.11 12.60 -15.97
CA ARG A 304 3.34 11.81 -16.17
C ARG A 304 3.09 10.49 -16.89
N ALA A 305 1.95 9.85 -16.62
CA ALA A 305 1.51 8.64 -17.33
C ALA A 305 0.99 8.89 -18.75
N GLY A 306 0.85 10.16 -19.16
CA GLY A 306 0.28 10.52 -20.47
C GLY A 306 -1.23 10.28 -20.57
N ALA A 307 -1.94 10.23 -19.45
CA ALA A 307 -3.37 9.92 -19.36
C ALA A 307 -4.23 11.15 -19.08
N ALA A 308 -5.49 11.07 -19.50
CA ALA A 308 -6.52 11.97 -18.97
C ALA A 308 -6.82 11.61 -17.51
N TYR A 309 -6.96 12.61 -16.65
CA TYR A 309 -7.37 12.41 -15.27
C TYR A 309 -8.85 12.03 -15.23
N ASP A 310 -9.15 10.81 -14.79
CA ASP A 310 -10.52 10.27 -14.71
C ASP A 310 -10.82 9.64 -13.34
N TRP A 311 -10.08 10.03 -12.31
CA TRP A 311 -10.26 9.53 -10.96
C TRP A 311 -11.62 9.94 -10.38
N THR A 312 -12.29 8.99 -9.74
CA THR A 312 -13.52 9.20 -8.98
C THR A 312 -13.32 8.70 -7.54
N TRP A 313 -13.80 9.49 -6.59
CA TRP A 313 -13.73 9.17 -5.16
C TRP A 313 -14.88 8.26 -4.73
#